data_a7cab5c2ca56cd33c52ad5315132e08f
#
_entry.id   a7cab5c2ca56cd33c52ad5315132e08f
#
_cell.length_a   1.000
_cell.length_b   1.000
_cell.length_c   1.000
_cell.angle_alpha   90.00
_cell.angle_beta   90.00
_cell.angle_gamma   90.00
#
_symmetry.space_group_name_H-M   'P 1'
#
loop_
_entity.id
_entity.type
_entity.pdbx_description
1 polymer ?
#
loop_
_entity_poly.entity_id
_entity_poly.type
_entity_poly.pdbx_seq_one_letter_code
_entity_poly.pdbx_strand_id
1 'polypeptide(L)'
;KVKFITDKEAPLMQRIKAEGQNATADLLLTVDAGNLWQAEQMGILQPFTSPVIDKNIPPQYRSSSHEWTGLSLRARTIAYSTDRVKPEELSTYEALADKNWEGRLCLRTAKKVYNQSLTATMIEVNGPEKTEEILKGWVNNLSTDVFSDDIAVLEAINAGQCDVGIVNTYYYGRLHKQKPDLAVKLF
;
A
#
# COMPACT_ATOMS: atom_id res chain seq x y z
N LYS A 1 -3.78 -21.54 24.23
CA LYS A 1 -2.71 -20.52 24.19
C LYS A 1 -2.32 -20.31 22.73
N VAL A 2 -2.40 -19.09 22.20
CA VAL A 2 -1.96 -18.75 20.83
C VAL A 2 -0.44 -18.60 20.83
N LYS A 3 0.23 -19.20 19.84
CA LYS A 3 1.66 -19.01 19.59
C LYS A 3 1.80 -18.10 18.36
N PHE A 4 2.67 -17.11 18.44
CA PHE A 4 2.93 -16.19 17.34
C PHE A 4 4.34 -16.42 16.79
N ILE A 5 4.45 -16.38 15.47
CA ILE A 5 5.70 -16.24 14.73
C ILE A 5 5.54 -14.97 13.91
N THR A 6 6.46 -14.03 14.09
CA THR A 6 6.42 -12.72 13.42
C THR A 6 7.65 -12.51 12.57
N ASP A 7 7.42 -12.13 11.32
CA ASP A 7 8.47 -11.77 10.36
C ASP A 7 7.83 -10.90 9.25
N LYS A 8 8.61 -10.55 8.24
CA LYS A 8 8.11 -9.94 7.01
C LYS A 8 7.23 -10.92 6.25
N GLU A 9 6.32 -10.39 5.42
CA GLU A 9 5.27 -11.16 4.75
C GLU A 9 5.85 -12.31 3.87
N ALA A 10 6.82 -12.00 3.02
CA ALA A 10 7.40 -12.99 2.10
C ALA A 10 8.14 -14.14 2.83
N PRO A 11 9.01 -13.90 3.83
CA PRO A 11 9.59 -14.96 4.65
C PRO A 11 8.56 -15.87 5.31
N LEU A 12 7.47 -15.31 5.87
CA LEU A 12 6.41 -16.12 6.48
C LEU A 12 5.74 -17.06 5.48
N MET A 13 5.37 -16.54 4.30
CA MET A 13 4.75 -17.34 3.24
C MET A 13 5.71 -18.42 2.71
N GLN A 14 6.98 -18.08 2.50
CA GLN A 14 8.00 -19.05 2.05
C GLN A 14 8.23 -20.14 3.10
N ARG A 15 8.21 -19.80 4.38
CA ARG A 15 8.33 -20.78 5.46
C ARG A 15 7.16 -21.77 5.44
N ILE A 16 5.90 -21.29 5.39
CA ILE A 16 4.72 -22.16 5.31
C ILE A 16 4.83 -23.07 4.08
N LYS A 17 5.24 -22.53 2.94
CA LYS A 17 5.43 -23.33 1.72
C LYS A 17 6.51 -24.42 1.87
N ALA A 18 7.63 -24.09 2.49
CA ALA A 18 8.72 -25.04 2.71
C ALA A 18 8.36 -26.15 3.72
N GLU A 19 7.62 -25.81 4.76
CA GLU A 19 7.11 -26.78 5.75
C GLU A 19 6.03 -27.69 5.16
N GLY A 20 5.29 -27.24 4.15
CA GLY A 20 4.27 -28.01 3.43
C GLY A 20 3.25 -28.64 4.37
N GLN A 21 3.03 -29.95 4.27
CA GLN A 21 2.08 -30.68 5.14
C GLN A 21 2.52 -30.72 6.62
N ASN A 22 3.75 -30.41 6.93
CA ASN A 22 4.27 -30.33 8.29
C ASN A 22 4.19 -28.92 8.87
N ALA A 23 3.59 -27.97 8.14
CA ALA A 23 3.41 -26.60 8.62
C ALA A 23 2.63 -26.60 9.95
N THR A 24 3.18 -25.92 10.94
CA THR A 24 2.55 -25.78 12.26
C THR A 24 1.69 -24.53 12.38
N ALA A 25 1.62 -23.72 11.30
CA ALA A 25 0.80 -22.51 11.27
C ALA A 25 -0.64 -22.84 10.90
N ASP A 26 -1.57 -22.52 11.81
CA ASP A 26 -3.01 -22.64 11.58
C ASP A 26 -3.59 -21.41 10.87
N LEU A 27 -2.92 -20.27 10.97
CA LEU A 27 -3.41 -18.98 10.45
C LEU A 27 -2.26 -18.11 9.96
N LEU A 28 -2.38 -17.58 8.74
CA LEU A 28 -1.54 -16.51 8.22
C LEU A 28 -2.27 -15.16 8.33
N LEU A 29 -1.72 -14.24 9.12
CA LEU A 29 -2.19 -12.86 9.21
C LEU A 29 -1.20 -11.95 8.50
N THR A 30 -1.63 -11.29 7.44
CA THR A 30 -0.78 -10.41 6.63
C THR A 30 -1.48 -9.10 6.28
N VAL A 31 -0.79 -8.24 5.58
CA VAL A 31 -1.30 -6.94 5.11
C VAL A 31 -1.44 -6.96 3.60
N ASP A 32 -2.43 -6.21 3.08
CA ASP A 32 -2.67 -6.01 1.66
C ASP A 32 -3.23 -7.23 0.91
N ALA A 33 -4.17 -6.97 0.01
CA ALA A 33 -4.79 -8.02 -0.81
C ALA A 33 -3.78 -8.71 -1.75
N GLY A 34 -2.73 -7.99 -2.18
CA GLY A 34 -1.66 -8.57 -3.00
C GLY A 34 -0.91 -9.70 -2.31
N ASN A 35 -0.65 -9.59 -1.00
CA ASN A 35 -0.04 -10.69 -0.24
C ASN A 35 -1.02 -11.86 -0.04
N LEU A 36 -2.31 -11.60 0.14
CA LEU A 36 -3.32 -12.65 0.26
C LEU A 36 -3.47 -13.41 -1.05
N TRP A 37 -3.55 -12.69 -2.16
CA TRP A 37 -3.54 -13.28 -3.51
C TRP A 37 -2.27 -14.11 -3.77
N GLN A 38 -1.11 -13.60 -3.39
CA GLN A 38 0.15 -14.34 -3.54
C GLN A 38 0.16 -15.63 -2.72
N ALA A 39 -0.34 -15.61 -1.49
CA ALA A 39 -0.45 -16.80 -0.65
C ALA A 39 -1.39 -17.85 -1.29
N GLU A 40 -2.50 -17.43 -1.88
CA GLU A 40 -3.42 -18.27 -2.65
C GLU A 40 -2.70 -18.89 -3.86
N GLN A 41 -1.97 -18.09 -4.68
CA GLN A 41 -1.21 -18.58 -5.83
C GLN A 41 -0.08 -19.55 -5.43
N MET A 42 0.46 -19.41 -4.23
CA MET A 42 1.46 -20.34 -3.69
C MET A 42 0.87 -21.67 -3.23
N GLY A 43 -0.45 -21.79 -3.15
CA GLY A 43 -1.17 -22.99 -2.67
C GLY A 43 -0.89 -23.31 -1.19
N ILE A 44 -0.66 -22.27 -0.36
CA ILE A 44 -0.37 -22.43 1.07
C ILE A 44 -1.58 -22.19 1.96
N LEU A 45 -2.72 -21.87 1.36
CA LEU A 45 -4.00 -21.66 2.04
C LEU A 45 -4.95 -22.83 1.74
N GLN A 46 -5.98 -22.94 2.55
CA GLN A 46 -7.08 -23.89 2.30
C GLN A 46 -8.42 -23.19 2.44
N PRO A 47 -9.44 -23.58 1.67
CA PRO A 47 -10.76 -23.00 1.77
C PRO A 47 -11.38 -23.25 3.15
N PHE A 48 -12.05 -22.22 3.67
CA PHE A 48 -12.89 -22.35 4.86
C PHE A 48 -14.13 -21.47 4.73
N THR A 49 -15.21 -21.90 5.33
CA THR A 49 -16.49 -21.18 5.35
C THR A 49 -16.89 -20.87 6.78
N SER A 50 -17.46 -19.69 6.99
CA SER A 50 -17.95 -19.26 8.29
C SER A 50 -19.17 -18.36 8.14
N PRO A 51 -20.34 -18.74 8.68
CA PRO A 51 -21.54 -17.89 8.64
C PRO A 51 -21.31 -16.51 9.27
N VAL A 52 -20.39 -16.40 10.23
CA VAL A 52 -20.03 -15.14 10.87
C VAL A 52 -19.27 -14.23 9.89
N ILE A 53 -18.31 -14.79 9.16
CA ILE A 53 -17.56 -14.05 8.13
C ILE A 53 -18.49 -13.66 7.00
N ASP A 54 -19.31 -14.58 6.51
CA ASP A 54 -20.23 -14.35 5.40
C ASP A 54 -21.23 -13.23 5.70
N LYS A 55 -21.68 -13.15 6.96
CA LYS A 55 -22.58 -12.11 7.42
C LYS A 55 -21.92 -10.74 7.58
N ASN A 56 -20.66 -10.70 8.03
CA ASN A 56 -20.02 -9.46 8.47
C ASN A 56 -19.04 -8.86 7.47
N ILE A 57 -18.51 -9.65 6.53
CA ILE A 57 -17.51 -9.19 5.56
C ILE A 57 -18.09 -9.26 4.14
N PRO A 58 -18.22 -8.10 3.46
CA PRO A 58 -18.72 -8.05 2.09
C PRO A 58 -17.94 -8.95 1.12
N PRO A 59 -18.59 -9.55 0.10
CA PRO A 59 -17.95 -10.49 -0.82
C PRO A 59 -16.70 -9.95 -1.53
N GLN A 60 -16.67 -8.64 -1.85
CA GLN A 60 -15.53 -8.00 -2.52
C GLN A 60 -14.25 -7.98 -1.65
N TYR A 61 -14.34 -8.29 -0.37
CA TYR A 61 -13.19 -8.36 0.55
C TYR A 61 -12.85 -9.80 0.95
N ARG A 62 -13.31 -10.79 0.16
CA ARG A 62 -13.05 -12.20 0.38
C ARG A 62 -12.60 -12.85 -0.92
N SER A 63 -11.77 -13.89 -0.83
CA SER A 63 -11.43 -14.73 -1.96
C SER A 63 -12.67 -15.45 -2.50
N SER A 64 -12.80 -15.54 -3.82
CA SER A 64 -13.83 -16.34 -4.48
C SER A 64 -13.65 -17.84 -4.23
N SER A 65 -12.42 -18.29 -3.96
CA SER A 65 -12.07 -19.65 -3.53
C SER A 65 -12.25 -19.91 -2.03
N HIS A 66 -12.70 -18.90 -1.24
CA HIS A 66 -12.84 -18.95 0.21
C HIS A 66 -11.53 -19.18 0.99
N GLU A 67 -10.37 -18.90 0.41
CA GLU A 67 -9.07 -19.15 1.03
C GLU A 67 -8.57 -18.01 1.91
N TRP A 68 -9.13 -16.79 1.75
CA TRP A 68 -8.80 -15.65 2.60
C TRP A 68 -9.97 -14.68 2.78
N THR A 69 -9.88 -13.84 3.80
CA THR A 69 -10.85 -12.78 4.08
C THR A 69 -10.16 -11.52 4.61
N GLY A 70 -10.65 -10.34 4.21
CA GLY A 70 -10.19 -9.06 4.70
C GLY A 70 -10.83 -8.70 6.03
N LEU A 71 -10.01 -8.35 7.03
CA LEU A 71 -10.47 -7.95 8.36
C LEU A 71 -10.45 -6.45 8.60
N SER A 72 -9.70 -5.70 7.79
CA SER A 72 -9.59 -4.24 7.89
C SER A 72 -9.28 -3.64 6.53
N LEU A 73 -9.68 -2.38 6.35
CA LEU A 73 -9.37 -1.59 5.16
C LEU A 73 -8.27 -0.56 5.48
N ARG A 74 -7.47 -0.25 4.47
CA ARG A 74 -6.49 0.82 4.49
C ARG A 74 -6.68 1.67 3.24
N ALA A 75 -6.54 2.98 3.38
CA ALA A 75 -6.52 3.88 2.24
C ALA A 75 -5.09 4.32 1.97
N ARG A 76 -4.73 4.34 0.69
CA ARG A 76 -3.54 5.00 0.18
C ARG A 76 -3.99 6.27 -0.49
N THR A 77 -3.30 7.41 -0.26
CA THR A 77 -3.74 8.70 -0.77
C THR A 77 -2.56 9.63 -0.98
N ILE A 78 -2.81 10.79 -1.59
CA ILE A 78 -1.82 11.84 -1.76
C ILE A 78 -1.63 12.55 -0.41
N ALA A 79 -0.38 12.71 0.02
CA ALA A 79 0.02 13.60 1.09
C ALA A 79 0.67 14.84 0.47
N TYR A 80 0.47 16.00 1.05
CA TYR A 80 0.96 17.26 0.51
C TYR A 80 1.42 18.23 1.60
N SER A 81 2.38 19.10 1.26
CA SER A 81 2.81 20.20 2.11
C SER A 81 1.75 21.28 2.19
N THR A 82 1.34 21.64 3.41
CA THR A 82 0.37 22.73 3.62
C THR A 82 0.94 24.11 3.32
N ASP A 83 2.27 24.24 3.28
CA ASP A 83 2.97 25.52 3.08
C ASP A 83 3.24 25.79 1.60
N ARG A 84 3.30 24.74 0.76
CA ARG A 84 3.78 24.83 -0.63
C ARG A 84 2.78 24.37 -1.68
N VAL A 85 1.70 23.69 -1.27
CA VAL A 85 0.67 23.16 -2.17
C VAL A 85 -0.70 23.57 -1.66
N LYS A 86 -1.51 24.11 -2.57
CA LYS A 86 -2.94 24.36 -2.31
C LYS A 86 -3.74 23.11 -2.65
N PRO A 87 -4.78 22.75 -1.87
CA PRO A 87 -5.62 21.58 -2.17
C PRO A 87 -6.20 21.57 -3.58
N GLU A 88 -6.46 22.75 -4.15
CA GLU A 88 -7.01 22.92 -5.50
C GLU A 88 -6.04 22.53 -6.61
N GLU A 89 -4.75 22.40 -6.32
CA GLU A 89 -3.73 21.91 -7.26
C GLU A 89 -3.75 20.38 -7.37
N LEU A 90 -4.39 19.69 -6.41
CA LEU A 90 -4.44 18.23 -6.32
C LEU A 90 -5.71 17.69 -7.00
N SER A 91 -5.63 16.48 -7.54
CA SER A 91 -6.78 15.79 -8.12
C SER A 91 -6.64 14.26 -8.03
N THR A 92 -6.02 13.61 -9.00
CA THR A 92 -5.89 12.15 -9.06
C THR A 92 -4.44 11.70 -8.97
N TYR A 93 -4.23 10.40 -8.84
CA TYR A 93 -2.89 9.83 -8.92
C TYR A 93 -2.24 10.09 -10.28
N GLU A 94 -3.03 10.00 -11.36
CA GLU A 94 -2.59 10.22 -12.73
C GLU A 94 -2.04 11.63 -12.92
N ALA A 95 -2.69 12.63 -12.34
CA ALA A 95 -2.29 14.03 -12.42
C ALA A 95 -0.92 14.31 -11.77
N LEU A 96 -0.43 13.44 -10.90
CA LEU A 96 0.94 13.55 -10.38
C LEU A 96 2.02 13.27 -11.43
N ALA A 97 1.64 12.76 -12.63
CA ALA A 97 2.51 12.62 -13.78
C ALA A 97 2.68 13.95 -14.58
N ASP A 98 1.85 14.95 -14.30
CA ASP A 98 1.90 16.24 -14.99
C ASP A 98 3.20 16.99 -14.65
N LYS A 99 3.68 17.76 -15.63
CA LYS A 99 4.92 18.52 -15.51
C LYS A 99 4.93 19.53 -14.36
N ASN A 100 3.77 19.94 -13.87
CA ASN A 100 3.63 20.81 -12.70
C ASN A 100 4.26 20.23 -11.43
N TRP A 101 4.46 18.93 -11.38
CA TRP A 101 5.04 18.19 -10.25
C TRP A 101 6.51 17.83 -10.48
N GLU A 102 7.15 18.29 -11.54
CA GLU A 102 8.56 18.04 -11.83
C GLU A 102 9.45 18.51 -10.67
N GLY A 103 10.24 17.56 -10.11
CA GLY A 103 11.09 17.81 -8.93
C GLY A 103 10.33 18.04 -7.61
N ARG A 104 9.02 17.71 -7.56
CA ARG A 104 8.17 17.98 -6.39
C ARG A 104 7.54 16.72 -5.78
N LEU A 105 7.72 15.55 -6.41
CA LEU A 105 7.11 14.29 -5.99
C LEU A 105 8.09 13.43 -5.19
N CYS A 106 7.63 12.87 -4.08
CA CYS A 106 8.31 11.83 -3.31
C CYS A 106 7.51 10.53 -3.34
N LEU A 107 8.18 9.42 -3.60
CA LEU A 107 7.57 8.10 -3.57
C LEU A 107 8.36 7.13 -2.71
N ARG A 108 7.65 6.16 -2.17
CA ARG A 108 8.22 4.96 -1.60
C ARG A 108 8.63 3.98 -2.70
N THR A 109 9.60 3.12 -2.42
CA THR A 109 10.04 2.06 -3.33
C THR A 109 8.89 1.16 -3.81
N ALA A 110 8.89 0.83 -5.11
CA ALA A 110 7.96 -0.10 -5.74
C ALA A 110 8.16 -1.58 -5.30
N LYS A 111 9.23 -1.89 -4.57
CA LYS A 111 9.43 -3.22 -3.97
C LYS A 111 8.40 -3.55 -2.87
N LYS A 112 7.69 -2.56 -2.35
CA LYS A 112 6.65 -2.78 -1.34
C LYS A 112 5.30 -3.01 -2.01
N VAL A 113 4.58 -4.02 -1.52
CA VAL A 113 3.28 -4.45 -2.02
C VAL A 113 2.26 -3.31 -2.17
N TYR A 114 2.30 -2.27 -1.34
CA TYR A 114 1.37 -1.15 -1.42
C TYR A 114 1.43 -0.39 -2.75
N ASN A 115 2.64 -0.17 -3.29
CA ASN A 115 2.80 0.45 -4.61
C ASN A 115 2.49 -0.55 -5.74
N GLN A 116 2.78 -1.84 -5.53
CA GLN A 116 2.41 -2.89 -6.49
C GLN A 116 0.88 -2.99 -6.63
N SER A 117 0.15 -3.01 -5.51
CA SER A 117 -1.32 -3.03 -5.50
C SER A 117 -1.92 -1.77 -6.12
N LEU A 118 -1.36 -0.58 -5.84
CA LEU A 118 -1.78 0.65 -6.49
C LEU A 118 -1.56 0.58 -8.01
N THR A 119 -0.39 0.16 -8.45
CA THR A 119 -0.07 -0.02 -9.87
C THR A 119 -1.01 -1.03 -10.53
N ALA A 120 -1.29 -2.16 -9.90
CA ALA A 120 -2.23 -3.16 -10.40
C ALA A 120 -3.65 -2.57 -10.57
N THR A 121 -4.11 -1.78 -9.60
CA THR A 121 -5.40 -1.07 -9.70
C THR A 121 -5.39 -0.07 -10.87
N MET A 122 -4.30 0.66 -11.06
CA MET A 122 -4.18 1.60 -12.18
C MET A 122 -4.18 0.89 -13.54
N ILE A 123 -3.55 -0.29 -13.63
CA ILE A 123 -3.58 -1.13 -14.84
C ILE A 123 -5.02 -1.58 -15.15
N GLU A 124 -5.77 -1.99 -14.13
CA GLU A 124 -7.16 -2.41 -14.28
C GLU A 124 -8.06 -1.26 -14.76
N VAL A 125 -7.82 -0.04 -14.24
CA VAL A 125 -8.66 1.13 -14.55
C VAL A 125 -8.25 1.81 -15.87
N ASN A 126 -6.96 1.95 -16.13
CA ASN A 126 -6.42 2.77 -17.23
C ASN A 126 -5.84 1.93 -18.37
N GLY A 127 -5.67 0.64 -18.19
CA GLY A 127 -4.88 -0.21 -19.07
C GLY A 127 -3.37 -0.12 -18.85
N PRO A 128 -2.61 -1.12 -19.33
CA PRO A 128 -1.16 -1.21 -19.07
C PRO A 128 -0.36 -0.08 -19.71
N GLU A 129 -0.65 0.27 -20.95
CA GLU A 129 0.10 1.30 -21.70
C GLU A 129 -0.04 2.68 -21.02
N LYS A 130 -1.28 3.07 -20.68
CA LYS A 130 -1.53 4.35 -20.01
C LYS A 130 -0.93 4.39 -18.61
N THR A 131 -1.00 3.30 -17.88
CA THR A 131 -0.37 3.19 -16.55
C THR A 131 1.15 3.32 -16.65
N GLU A 132 1.78 2.72 -17.66
CA GLU A 132 3.22 2.88 -17.90
C GLU A 132 3.61 4.33 -18.15
N GLU A 133 2.83 5.07 -18.97
CA GLU A 133 3.03 6.51 -19.20
C GLU A 133 2.96 7.31 -17.89
N ILE A 134 1.94 7.06 -17.08
CA ILE A 134 1.75 7.72 -15.79
C ILE A 134 2.93 7.44 -14.86
N LEU A 135 3.36 6.19 -14.74
CA LEU A 135 4.50 5.82 -13.89
C LEU A 135 5.82 6.44 -14.38
N LYS A 136 6.03 6.55 -15.71
CA LYS A 136 7.16 7.29 -16.27
C LYS A 136 7.10 8.77 -15.89
N GLY A 137 5.92 9.37 -15.94
CA GLY A 137 5.69 10.74 -15.47
C GLY A 137 6.03 10.91 -13.99
N TRP A 138 5.59 10.00 -13.14
CA TRP A 138 5.95 10.03 -11.72
C TRP A 138 7.47 9.93 -11.51
N VAL A 139 8.15 9.05 -12.23
CA VAL A 139 9.62 8.91 -12.14
C VAL A 139 10.32 10.20 -12.56
N ASN A 140 9.86 10.84 -13.64
CA ASN A 140 10.40 12.12 -14.09
C ASN A 140 10.17 13.27 -13.10
N ASN A 141 9.09 13.19 -12.31
CA ASN A 141 8.70 14.20 -11.34
C ASN A 141 9.32 14.00 -9.94
N LEU A 142 10.08 12.91 -9.74
CA LEU A 142 10.74 12.68 -8.46
C LEU A 142 11.73 13.80 -8.13
N SER A 143 11.67 14.27 -6.88
CA SER A 143 12.63 15.26 -6.35
C SER A 143 13.91 14.60 -5.83
N THR A 144 13.83 13.33 -5.42
CA THR A 144 14.93 12.55 -4.85
C THR A 144 14.78 11.07 -5.20
N ASP A 145 15.73 10.24 -4.80
CA ASP A 145 15.58 8.79 -4.82
C ASP A 145 14.37 8.34 -3.99
N VAL A 146 13.81 7.19 -4.34
CA VAL A 146 12.65 6.62 -3.64
C VAL A 146 12.99 6.19 -2.21
N PHE A 147 12.07 6.42 -1.29
CA PHE A 147 12.22 6.11 0.14
C PHE A 147 11.90 4.65 0.47
N SER A 148 12.39 4.19 1.62
CA SER A 148 12.13 2.83 2.12
C SER A 148 10.71 2.66 2.66
N ASP A 149 10.10 3.72 3.21
CA ASP A 149 8.79 3.67 3.88
C ASP A 149 8.02 5.01 3.79
N ASP A 150 6.73 4.96 4.16
CA ASP A 150 5.83 6.10 4.05
C ASP A 150 6.09 7.18 5.11
N ILE A 151 6.71 6.84 6.25
CA ILE A 151 7.10 7.84 7.25
C ILE A 151 8.20 8.73 6.67
N ALA A 152 9.20 8.12 6.03
CA ALA A 152 10.28 8.87 5.39
C ALA A 152 9.74 9.81 4.28
N VAL A 153 8.73 9.38 3.50
CA VAL A 153 8.05 10.24 2.53
C VAL A 153 7.39 11.44 3.23
N LEU A 154 6.64 11.21 4.30
CA LEU A 154 5.97 12.29 5.06
C LEU A 154 6.98 13.26 5.68
N GLU A 155 8.08 12.75 6.22
CA GLU A 155 9.14 13.58 6.79
C GLU A 155 9.88 14.38 5.70
N ALA A 156 10.08 13.81 4.51
CA ALA A 156 10.66 14.51 3.37
C ALA A 156 9.77 15.67 2.90
N ILE A 157 8.44 15.46 2.83
CA ILE A 157 7.48 16.53 2.53
C ILE A 157 7.55 17.62 3.60
N ASN A 158 7.54 17.25 4.88
CA ASN A 158 7.63 18.22 5.98
C ASN A 158 8.94 19.02 5.95
N ALA A 159 10.03 18.38 5.57
CA ALA A 159 11.36 19.01 5.48
C ALA A 159 11.58 19.84 4.20
N GLY A 160 10.63 19.84 3.25
CA GLY A 160 10.73 20.59 2.00
C GLY A 160 11.59 19.93 0.92
N GLN A 161 11.87 18.64 1.05
CA GLN A 161 12.58 17.89 0.01
C GLN A 161 11.68 17.60 -1.20
N CYS A 162 10.37 17.52 -0.97
CA CYS A 162 9.33 17.43 -1.99
C CYS A 162 8.05 18.08 -1.47
N ASP A 163 7.06 18.22 -2.33
CA ASP A 163 5.82 18.90 -1.99
C ASP A 163 4.64 17.95 -1.85
N VAL A 164 4.67 16.83 -2.57
CA VAL A 164 3.63 15.80 -2.59
C VAL A 164 4.22 14.40 -2.54
N GLY A 165 3.42 13.44 -2.09
CA GLY A 165 3.79 12.03 -2.10
C GLY A 165 2.56 11.13 -1.95
N ILE A 166 2.73 9.83 -2.15
CA ILE A 166 1.65 8.85 -2.00
C ILE A 166 1.95 7.96 -0.80
N VAL A 167 1.05 7.97 0.20
CA VAL A 167 1.23 7.28 1.47
C VAL A 167 -0.03 6.56 1.94
N ASN A 168 0.10 5.57 2.80
CA ASN A 168 -1.04 5.01 3.50
C ASN A 168 -1.45 5.93 4.68
N THR A 169 -2.74 6.20 4.81
CA THR A 169 -3.31 7.18 5.75
C THR A 169 -2.89 6.96 7.20
N TYR A 170 -2.76 5.71 7.63
CA TYR A 170 -2.40 5.40 9.02
C TYR A 170 -0.96 5.80 9.41
N TYR A 171 -0.04 5.90 8.44
CA TYR A 171 1.30 6.43 8.70
C TYR A 171 1.24 7.92 9.02
N TYR A 172 0.43 8.67 8.27
CA TYR A 172 0.17 10.08 8.59
C TYR A 172 -0.43 10.23 9.99
N GLY A 173 -1.49 9.48 10.32
CA GLY A 173 -2.12 9.56 11.64
C GLY A 173 -1.15 9.25 12.78
N ARG A 174 -0.24 8.28 12.57
CA ARG A 174 0.80 7.94 13.55
C ARG A 174 1.82 9.05 13.70
N LEU A 175 2.32 9.60 12.60
CA LEU A 175 3.33 10.67 12.62
C LEU A 175 2.74 11.97 13.18
N HIS A 176 1.53 12.35 12.77
CA HIS A 176 0.85 13.54 13.26
C HIS A 176 0.58 13.50 14.77
N LYS A 177 0.28 12.31 15.32
CA LYS A 177 0.16 12.14 16.78
C LYS A 177 1.48 12.41 17.52
N GLN A 178 2.62 12.11 16.89
CA GLN A 178 3.96 12.35 17.46
C GLN A 178 4.45 13.78 17.21
N LYS A 179 4.08 14.37 16.08
CA LYS A 179 4.46 15.71 15.62
C LYS A 179 3.19 16.48 15.24
N PRO A 180 2.46 17.09 16.21
CA PRO A 180 1.20 17.81 15.92
C PRO A 180 1.37 18.99 14.95
N ASP A 181 2.56 19.61 14.93
CA ASP A 181 2.88 20.76 14.05
C ASP A 181 3.39 20.34 12.67
N LEU A 182 3.11 19.08 12.26
CA LEU A 182 3.49 18.56 10.95
C LEU A 182 2.81 19.39 9.84
N ALA A 183 3.61 20.08 9.02
CA ALA A 183 3.13 20.88 7.89
C ALA A 183 2.77 20.00 6.66
N VAL A 184 2.06 18.89 6.91
CA VAL A 184 1.59 17.93 5.91
C VAL A 184 0.14 17.59 6.19
N LYS A 185 -0.65 17.43 5.12
CA LYS A 185 -2.03 16.92 5.18
C LYS A 185 -2.25 15.82 4.14
N LEU A 186 -3.36 15.13 4.28
CA LEU A 186 -3.85 14.17 3.29
C LEU A 186 -4.93 14.84 2.42
N PHE A 187 -4.92 14.49 1.14
CA PHE A 187 -5.90 14.90 0.15
C PHE A 187 -6.98 13.83 -0.02
#